data_6dd1d852e2f5f1c7a71791856b34552b
#
_entry.id   6dd1d852e2f5f1c7a71791856b34552b
#
_cell.length_a   1.000
_cell.length_b   1.000
_cell.length_c   1.000
_cell.angle_alpha   90.00
_cell.angle_beta   90.00
_cell.angle_gamma   90.00
#
_symmetry.space_group_name_H-M   'P 1'
#
loop_
_entity.id
_entity.type
_entity.pdbx_description
1 polymer ?
#
loop_
_entity_poly.entity_id
_entity_poly.type
_entity_poly.pdbx_seq_one_letter_code
_entity_poly.pdbx_strand_id
1 'polypeptide(L)'
;MMLFMLFLYLILIAVLLYFTANFIRLVYKLKGPVIFPLTIQDQENIKIFPQRKNARQSLKGIKGSVFLYVIALMFAYGALIYSYLFSINTFILAVIPLVNIKNLLNLFAIVEKGIILGNKYIPWRKMKSFNFQPIDFNHPYYGYSKEINNGYELVIKKQLFSVRCIVTDENTKHKLQSILKQNGIAGLDESISKKKTVLNQ
;
A
#
# COMPACT_ATOMS: atom_id res chain seq x y z
N MET A 1 -37.16 -8.46 0.26
CA MET A 1 -36.50 -7.15 0.45
C MET A 1 -35.72 -7.09 1.76
N MET A 2 -36.26 -7.43 2.91
CA MET A 2 -35.63 -7.38 4.23
C MET A 2 -34.34 -8.24 4.32
N LEU A 3 -34.37 -9.47 3.83
CA LEU A 3 -33.19 -10.37 3.83
C LEU A 3 -32.01 -9.82 3.00
N PHE A 4 -32.31 -9.21 1.85
CA PHE A 4 -31.29 -8.57 1.01
C PHE A 4 -30.64 -7.38 1.70
N MET A 5 -31.41 -6.55 2.39
CA MET A 5 -30.88 -5.42 3.17
C MET A 5 -29.99 -5.90 4.31
N LEU A 6 -30.42 -6.93 5.05
CA LEU A 6 -29.60 -7.55 6.11
C LEU A 6 -28.25 -8.03 5.56
N PHE A 7 -28.26 -8.69 4.40
CA PHE A 7 -27.03 -9.15 3.74
C PHE A 7 -26.08 -7.99 3.39
N LEU A 8 -26.60 -6.86 2.87
CA LEU A 8 -25.79 -5.67 2.60
C LEU A 8 -25.18 -5.08 3.87
N TYR A 9 -25.95 -5.01 4.97
CA TYR A 9 -25.42 -4.57 6.27
C TYR A 9 -24.27 -5.44 6.76
N LEU A 10 -24.41 -6.77 6.67
CA LEU A 10 -23.36 -7.71 7.07
C LEU A 10 -22.07 -7.51 6.24
N ILE A 11 -22.20 -7.31 4.92
CA ILE A 11 -21.05 -7.02 4.06
C ILE A 11 -20.37 -5.72 4.49
N LEU A 12 -21.11 -4.65 4.71
CA LEU A 12 -20.56 -3.36 5.12
C LEU A 12 -19.85 -3.45 6.48
N ILE A 13 -20.45 -4.15 7.45
CA ILE A 13 -19.81 -4.40 8.75
C ILE A 13 -18.49 -5.15 8.56
N ALA A 14 -18.46 -6.20 7.75
CA ALA A 14 -17.23 -6.97 7.48
C ALA A 14 -16.14 -6.10 6.82
N VAL A 15 -16.53 -5.23 5.89
CA VAL A 15 -15.62 -4.28 5.24
C VAL A 15 -15.06 -3.27 6.25
N LEU A 16 -15.91 -2.69 7.09
CA LEU A 16 -15.49 -1.74 8.13
C LEU A 16 -14.54 -2.39 9.14
N LEU A 17 -14.84 -3.59 9.60
CA LEU A 17 -13.98 -4.36 10.49
C LEU A 17 -12.63 -4.65 9.84
N TYR A 18 -12.62 -4.99 8.54
CA TYR A 18 -11.38 -5.19 7.78
C TYR A 18 -10.52 -3.92 7.75
N PHE A 19 -11.10 -2.75 7.43
CA PHE A 19 -10.35 -1.48 7.41
C PHE A 19 -9.83 -1.12 8.80
N THR A 20 -10.63 -1.30 9.83
CA THR A 20 -10.24 -1.04 11.23
C THR A 20 -9.10 -1.96 11.66
N ALA A 21 -9.22 -3.27 11.45
CA ALA A 21 -8.18 -4.24 11.80
C ALA A 21 -6.87 -3.99 11.03
N ASN A 22 -6.97 -3.63 9.74
CA ASN A 22 -5.81 -3.30 8.93
C ASN A 22 -5.11 -2.03 9.44
N PHE A 23 -5.87 -1.00 9.81
CA PHE A 23 -5.33 0.23 10.39
C PHE A 23 -4.63 -0.01 11.72
N ILE A 24 -5.26 -0.74 12.65
CA ILE A 24 -4.65 -1.10 13.93
C ILE A 24 -3.34 -1.86 13.71
N ARG A 25 -3.34 -2.85 12.82
CA ARG A 25 -2.13 -3.61 12.46
C ARG A 25 -1.02 -2.72 11.93
N LEU A 26 -1.36 -1.75 11.07
CA LEU A 26 -0.41 -0.81 10.49
C LEU A 26 0.20 0.10 11.55
N VAL A 27 -0.63 0.69 12.43
CA VAL A 27 -0.16 1.51 13.56
C VAL A 27 0.76 0.72 14.47
N TYR A 28 0.40 -0.52 14.80
CA TYR A 28 1.23 -1.39 15.64
C TYR A 28 2.61 -1.67 14.97
N LYS A 29 2.63 -1.94 13.67
CA LYS A 29 3.88 -2.21 12.94
C LYS A 29 4.78 -0.98 12.81
N LEU A 30 4.21 0.22 12.72
CA LEU A 30 4.95 1.47 12.66
C LEU A 30 5.54 1.93 14.02
N LYS A 31 5.14 1.31 15.13
CA LYS A 31 5.80 1.51 16.42
C LYS A 31 7.16 0.81 16.52
N GLY A 32 7.40 -0.21 15.70
CA GLY A 32 8.67 -0.91 15.62
C GLY A 32 9.75 -0.13 14.85
N PRO A 33 10.99 -0.62 14.87
CA PRO A 33 12.09 0.01 14.15
C PRO A 33 11.84 0.00 12.64
N VAL A 34 12.02 1.16 12.02
CA VAL A 34 12.00 1.30 10.56
C VAL A 34 13.41 1.11 10.05
N ILE A 35 13.59 0.14 9.15
CA ILE A 35 14.88 -0.19 8.53
C ILE A 35 15.16 0.75 7.35
N PHE A 36 14.11 1.14 6.63
CA PHE A 36 14.22 2.02 5.45
C PHE A 36 12.85 2.70 5.18
N PRO A 37 12.80 3.96 4.74
CA PRO A 37 13.90 4.90 4.48
C PRO A 37 14.50 5.45 5.80
N LEU A 38 15.80 5.77 5.80
CA LEU A 38 16.49 6.34 6.97
C LEU A 38 16.65 7.85 6.86
N THR A 39 16.74 8.36 5.64
CA THR A 39 16.95 9.79 5.36
C THR A 39 15.71 10.41 4.74
N ILE A 40 15.60 11.74 4.82
CA ILE A 40 14.55 12.51 4.15
C ILE A 40 14.66 12.31 2.62
N GLN A 41 15.87 12.27 2.09
CA GLN A 41 16.12 12.05 0.66
C GLN A 41 15.64 10.67 0.20
N ASP A 42 15.92 9.60 0.94
CA ASP A 42 15.39 8.26 0.61
C ASP A 42 13.85 8.27 0.58
N GLN A 43 13.23 9.07 1.45
CA GLN A 43 11.79 9.19 1.53
C GLN A 43 11.19 9.98 0.36
N GLU A 44 11.86 11.04 -0.09
CA GLU A 44 11.45 11.86 -1.22
C GLU A 44 11.54 11.12 -2.55
N ASN A 45 12.51 10.21 -2.65
CA ASN A 45 12.72 9.37 -3.82
C ASN A 45 11.71 8.24 -3.99
N ILE A 46 10.76 8.06 -3.05
CA ILE A 46 9.74 7.02 -3.13
C ILE A 46 8.35 7.68 -3.25
N LYS A 47 7.64 7.32 -4.32
CA LYS A 47 6.27 7.79 -4.57
C LYS A 47 5.35 6.57 -4.74
N ILE A 48 4.31 6.46 -3.91
CA ILE A 48 3.37 5.35 -3.99
C ILE A 48 2.41 5.55 -5.17
N PHE A 49 2.06 6.81 -5.43
CA PHE A 49 1.26 7.22 -6.58
C PHE A 49 1.93 8.40 -7.27
N PRO A 50 2.05 8.41 -8.61
CA PRO A 50 2.77 9.45 -9.35
C PRO A 50 2.18 10.84 -9.18
N GLN A 51 0.89 10.94 -8.93
CA GLN A 51 0.16 12.21 -8.77
C GLN A 51 0.19 12.76 -7.34
N ARG A 52 0.81 12.06 -6.39
CA ARG A 52 0.75 12.42 -4.97
C ARG A 52 2.11 12.78 -4.40
N LYS A 53 2.03 13.51 -3.28
CA LYS A 53 3.19 13.85 -2.45
C LYS A 53 4.01 12.61 -2.10
N ASN A 54 5.29 12.83 -1.83
CA ASN A 54 6.25 11.79 -1.43
C ASN A 54 5.71 10.89 -0.31
N ALA A 55 6.09 9.63 -0.33
CA ALA A 55 5.73 8.68 0.70
C ALA A 55 6.31 9.09 2.06
N ARG A 56 5.65 8.76 3.15
CA ARG A 56 6.11 9.07 4.51
C ARG A 56 6.37 7.81 5.30
N GLN A 57 7.41 7.85 6.14
CA GLN A 57 7.84 6.68 6.91
C GLN A 57 7.16 6.55 8.28
N SER A 58 6.51 7.60 8.78
CA SER A 58 6.00 7.62 10.14
C SER A 58 4.63 8.28 10.25
N LEU A 59 3.85 7.82 11.24
CA LEU A 59 2.54 8.42 11.55
C LEU A 59 2.65 9.87 12.00
N LYS A 60 3.78 10.29 12.59
CA LYS A 60 3.99 11.70 13.01
C LYS A 60 3.89 12.65 11.81
N GLY A 61 4.46 12.27 10.67
CA GLY A 61 4.43 13.08 9.45
C GLY A 61 3.07 13.13 8.75
N ILE A 62 2.13 12.27 9.13
CA ILE A 62 0.78 12.18 8.52
C ILE A 62 -0.35 12.30 9.55
N LYS A 63 -0.11 12.99 10.67
CA LYS A 63 -1.12 13.16 11.73
C LYS A 63 -2.50 13.57 11.18
N GLY A 64 -2.54 14.54 10.26
CA GLY A 64 -3.78 14.95 9.60
C GLY A 64 -4.44 13.82 8.79
N SER A 65 -3.67 13.03 8.05
CA SER A 65 -4.22 11.90 7.29
C SER A 65 -4.70 10.77 8.20
N VAL A 66 -4.02 10.53 9.32
CA VAL A 66 -4.45 9.57 10.35
C VAL A 66 -5.74 10.04 10.99
N PHE A 67 -5.83 11.31 11.35
CA PHE A 67 -7.03 11.93 11.90
C PHE A 67 -8.22 11.81 10.93
N LEU A 68 -8.00 12.17 9.67
CA LEU A 68 -9.03 11.99 8.62
C LEU A 68 -9.44 10.53 8.41
N TYR A 69 -8.48 9.60 8.53
CA TYR A 69 -8.78 8.18 8.45
C TYR A 69 -9.71 7.72 9.58
N VAL A 70 -9.42 8.16 10.81
CA VAL A 70 -10.25 7.84 11.98
C VAL A 70 -11.63 8.47 11.84
N ILE A 71 -11.72 9.75 11.45
CA ILE A 71 -13.00 10.42 11.21
C ILE A 71 -13.81 9.69 10.13
N ALA A 72 -13.18 9.28 9.04
CA ALA A 72 -13.86 8.56 7.96
C ALA A 72 -14.46 7.22 8.44
N LEU A 73 -13.72 6.49 9.31
CA LEU A 73 -14.23 5.28 9.95
C LEU A 73 -15.39 5.59 10.90
N MET A 74 -15.23 6.59 11.77
CA MET A 74 -16.30 6.98 12.70
C MET A 74 -17.59 7.39 11.96
N PHE A 75 -17.44 8.18 10.90
CA PHE A 75 -18.58 8.57 10.05
C PHE A 75 -19.25 7.35 9.40
N ALA A 76 -18.45 6.42 8.86
CA ALA A 76 -19.00 5.22 8.23
C ALA A 76 -19.76 4.32 9.23
N TYR A 77 -19.23 4.14 10.44
CA TYR A 77 -19.93 3.42 11.52
C TYR A 77 -21.19 4.16 11.96
N GLY A 78 -21.13 5.48 12.16
CA GLY A 78 -22.27 6.31 12.52
C GLY A 78 -23.40 6.26 11.48
N ALA A 79 -23.07 6.37 10.19
CA ALA A 79 -24.02 6.27 9.10
C ALA A 79 -24.71 4.89 9.05
N LEU A 80 -23.96 3.83 9.32
CA LEU A 80 -24.49 2.46 9.35
C LEU A 80 -25.43 2.24 10.53
N ILE A 81 -25.08 2.71 11.73
CA ILE A 81 -25.90 2.65 12.92
C ILE A 81 -27.19 3.48 12.73
N TYR A 82 -27.06 4.71 12.22
CA TYR A 82 -28.18 5.59 11.94
C TYR A 82 -29.18 4.96 10.95
N SER A 83 -28.66 4.39 9.86
CA SER A 83 -29.47 3.69 8.87
C SER A 83 -30.25 2.52 9.46
N TYR A 84 -29.61 1.77 10.37
CA TYR A 84 -30.25 0.64 11.05
C TYR A 84 -31.37 1.08 12.02
N LEU A 85 -31.09 2.09 12.87
CA LEU A 85 -32.02 2.56 13.90
C LEU A 85 -33.29 3.22 13.31
N PHE A 86 -33.12 3.99 12.24
CA PHE A 86 -34.20 4.77 11.65
C PHE A 86 -34.81 4.10 10.42
N SER A 87 -34.40 2.90 10.08
CA SER A 87 -34.89 2.14 8.90
C SER A 87 -34.79 2.92 7.57
N ILE A 88 -33.88 3.89 7.49
CA ILE A 88 -33.67 4.74 6.33
C ILE A 88 -32.59 4.11 5.45
N ASN A 89 -32.79 4.06 4.13
CA ASN A 89 -31.84 3.51 3.18
C ASN A 89 -30.60 4.41 2.97
N THR A 90 -30.03 4.93 4.05
CA THR A 90 -28.84 5.81 4.04
C THR A 90 -27.51 5.05 4.19
N PHE A 91 -27.54 3.71 4.21
CA PHE A 91 -26.32 2.88 4.33
C PHE A 91 -25.26 3.21 3.26
N ILE A 92 -25.69 3.74 2.10
CA ILE A 92 -24.79 4.18 1.03
C ILE A 92 -23.83 5.29 1.51
N LEU A 93 -24.25 6.10 2.48
CA LEU A 93 -23.41 7.14 3.07
C LEU A 93 -22.18 6.55 3.79
N ALA A 94 -22.28 5.32 4.29
CA ALA A 94 -21.13 4.62 4.88
C ALA A 94 -20.10 4.21 3.83
N VAL A 95 -20.48 4.06 2.56
CA VAL A 95 -19.58 3.64 1.47
C VAL A 95 -18.71 4.81 1.00
N ILE A 96 -19.23 6.04 1.00
CA ILE A 96 -18.54 7.23 0.48
C ILE A 96 -17.13 7.41 1.10
N PRO A 97 -16.96 7.43 2.43
CA PRO A 97 -15.62 7.56 3.03
C PRO A 97 -14.74 6.35 2.74
N LEU A 98 -15.31 5.15 2.60
CA LEU A 98 -14.54 3.92 2.38
C LEU A 98 -13.85 3.88 1.01
N VAL A 99 -14.46 4.48 -0.01
CA VAL A 99 -13.86 4.55 -1.36
C VAL A 99 -12.51 5.29 -1.33
N ASN A 100 -12.41 6.35 -0.54
CA ASN A 100 -11.22 7.21 -0.46
C ASN A 100 -10.25 6.82 0.66
N ILE A 101 -10.70 6.05 1.66
CA ILE A 101 -9.91 5.75 2.86
C ILE A 101 -8.58 5.05 2.55
N LYS A 102 -8.56 4.18 1.52
CA LYS A 102 -7.35 3.48 1.06
C LYS A 102 -6.24 4.42 0.58
N ASN A 103 -6.60 5.63 0.18
CA ASN A 103 -5.71 6.62 -0.38
C ASN A 103 -5.26 7.68 0.64
N LEU A 104 -5.81 7.69 1.85
CA LEU A 104 -5.48 8.68 2.87
C LEU A 104 -4.08 8.49 3.45
N LEU A 105 -3.64 7.25 3.60
CA LEU A 105 -2.32 6.93 4.15
C LEU A 105 -1.33 6.69 3.02
N ASN A 106 -0.37 7.61 2.86
CA ASN A 106 0.70 7.53 1.86
C ASN A 106 2.02 7.13 2.55
N LEU A 107 2.05 5.90 3.11
CA LEU A 107 3.16 5.40 3.89
C LEU A 107 4.05 4.48 3.06
N PHE A 108 5.37 4.66 3.20
CA PHE A 108 6.35 3.68 2.78
C PHE A 108 7.33 3.44 3.94
N ALA A 109 7.42 2.21 4.39
CA ALA A 109 8.40 1.81 5.39
C ALA A 109 8.74 0.33 5.26
N ILE A 110 10.02 0.02 5.33
CA ILE A 110 10.51 -1.34 5.53
C ILE A 110 10.74 -1.50 7.02
N VAL A 111 10.08 -2.49 7.60
CA VAL A 111 10.21 -2.89 8.99
C VAL A 111 10.76 -4.30 9.07
N GLU A 112 11.23 -4.73 10.23
CA GLU A 112 11.88 -6.04 10.44
C GLU A 112 11.16 -7.23 9.75
N LYS A 113 9.84 -7.27 9.79
CA LYS A 113 9.04 -8.43 9.33
C LYS A 113 8.29 -8.19 8.02
N GLY A 114 8.56 -7.08 7.29
CA GLY A 114 7.87 -6.80 6.03
C GLY A 114 7.94 -5.35 5.57
N ILE A 115 7.08 -5.01 4.62
CA ILE A 115 6.96 -3.67 4.03
C ILE A 115 5.59 -3.08 4.32
N ILE A 116 5.56 -1.80 4.64
CA ILE A 116 4.35 -0.98 4.66
C ILE A 116 4.33 -0.18 3.35
N LEU A 117 3.26 -0.29 2.59
CA LEU A 117 3.09 0.41 1.32
C LEU A 117 1.66 0.94 1.21
N GLY A 118 1.52 2.26 1.19
CA GLY A 118 0.23 2.94 1.28
C GLY A 118 -0.41 2.71 2.65
N ASN A 119 -1.53 2.03 2.67
CA ASN A 119 -2.25 1.64 3.88
C ASN A 119 -2.13 0.14 4.19
N LYS A 120 -1.21 -0.58 3.54
CA LYS A 120 -1.09 -2.05 3.67
C LYS A 120 0.25 -2.44 4.26
N TYR A 121 0.21 -3.34 5.25
CA TYR A 121 1.37 -4.07 5.71
C TYR A 121 1.48 -5.40 4.98
N ILE A 122 2.65 -5.71 4.45
CA ILE A 122 2.95 -6.91 3.67
C ILE A 122 4.13 -7.63 4.33
N PRO A 123 3.91 -8.77 4.98
CA PRO A 123 5.00 -9.54 5.58
C PRO A 123 5.85 -10.21 4.48
N TRP A 124 7.14 -10.40 4.73
CA TRP A 124 8.08 -11.02 3.79
C TRP A 124 7.57 -12.35 3.23
N ARG A 125 7.02 -13.23 4.07
CA ARG A 125 6.48 -14.53 3.67
C ARG A 125 5.36 -14.50 2.61
N LYS A 126 4.73 -13.34 2.39
CA LYS A 126 3.67 -13.15 1.38
C LYS A 126 4.21 -12.60 0.06
N MET A 127 5.49 -12.25 0.00
CA MET A 127 6.13 -11.76 -1.21
C MET A 127 6.77 -12.93 -1.95
N LYS A 128 6.59 -13.01 -3.25
CA LYS A 128 7.16 -14.06 -4.11
C LYS A 128 8.41 -13.57 -4.82
N SER A 129 8.31 -12.41 -5.41
CA SER A 129 9.38 -11.81 -6.19
C SER A 129 9.19 -10.31 -6.30
N PHE A 130 10.24 -9.62 -6.69
CA PHE A 130 10.18 -8.21 -7.04
C PHE A 130 10.83 -7.96 -8.40
N ASN A 131 10.46 -6.83 -9.02
CA ASN A 131 11.06 -6.34 -10.24
C ASN A 131 11.11 -4.82 -10.23
N PHE A 132 12.16 -4.25 -10.81
CA PHE A 132 12.27 -2.83 -11.12
C PHE A 132 12.10 -2.65 -12.62
N GLN A 133 11.04 -1.96 -13.03
CA GLN A 133 10.75 -1.64 -14.41
C GLN A 133 11.12 -0.18 -14.67
N PRO A 134 11.96 0.14 -15.65
CA PRO A 134 12.25 1.53 -15.99
C PRO A 134 10.97 2.20 -16.49
N ILE A 135 10.83 3.48 -16.16
CA ILE A 135 9.70 4.29 -16.63
C ILE A 135 10.11 4.94 -17.94
N ASP A 136 9.84 4.26 -19.05
CA ASP A 136 10.07 4.74 -20.41
C ASP A 136 8.79 5.34 -21.03
N PHE A 137 8.87 5.77 -22.28
CA PHE A 137 7.76 6.41 -23.02
C PHE A 137 6.51 5.52 -23.17
N ASN A 138 6.63 4.20 -23.03
CA ASN A 138 5.49 3.27 -23.07
C ASN A 138 4.87 3.03 -21.68
N HIS A 139 5.51 3.54 -20.62
CA HIS A 139 5.05 3.30 -19.27
C HIS A 139 3.86 4.21 -18.91
N PRO A 140 2.79 3.71 -18.22
CA PRO A 140 1.62 4.53 -17.84
C PRO A 140 1.93 5.77 -17.02
N TYR A 141 3.09 5.83 -16.37
CA TYR A 141 3.51 6.96 -15.52
C TYR A 141 4.50 7.91 -16.22
N TYR A 142 4.82 7.65 -17.48
CA TYR A 142 5.64 8.58 -18.25
C TYR A 142 4.91 9.91 -18.48
N GLY A 143 5.61 11.03 -18.38
CA GLY A 143 5.05 12.36 -18.57
C GLY A 143 4.54 13.05 -17.30
N TYR A 144 4.49 12.37 -16.14
CA TYR A 144 4.06 13.01 -14.88
C TYR A 144 5.07 14.01 -14.30
N SER A 145 6.35 13.71 -14.37
CA SER A 145 7.44 14.65 -14.03
C SER A 145 8.77 14.12 -14.55
N LYS A 146 9.79 15.02 -14.68
CA LYS A 146 11.15 14.63 -15.09
C LYS A 146 11.75 13.57 -14.16
N GLU A 147 11.52 13.67 -12.85
CA GLU A 147 12.02 12.72 -11.85
C GLU A 147 11.42 11.34 -12.05
N ILE A 148 10.13 11.26 -12.38
CA ILE A 148 9.43 10.00 -12.61
C ILE A 148 9.88 9.38 -13.93
N ASN A 149 10.05 10.17 -14.99
CA ASN A 149 10.47 9.69 -16.31
C ASN A 149 11.84 9.00 -16.29
N ASN A 150 12.71 9.39 -15.37
CA ASN A 150 14.04 8.78 -15.18
C ASN A 150 14.06 7.73 -14.05
N GLY A 151 12.91 7.39 -13.51
CA GLY A 151 12.78 6.49 -12.37
C GLY A 151 12.41 5.07 -12.76
N TYR A 152 12.05 4.31 -11.74
CA TYR A 152 11.69 2.90 -11.83
C TYR A 152 10.38 2.63 -11.12
N GLU A 153 9.56 1.75 -11.66
CA GLU A 153 8.44 1.16 -10.93
C GLU A 153 8.92 -0.11 -10.22
N LEU A 154 8.93 -0.10 -8.89
CA LEU A 154 9.10 -1.31 -8.09
C LEU A 154 7.78 -2.06 -8.04
N VAL A 155 7.76 -3.25 -8.61
CA VAL A 155 6.63 -4.18 -8.58
C VAL A 155 6.96 -5.33 -7.65
N ILE A 156 6.23 -5.47 -6.54
CA ILE A 156 6.36 -6.61 -5.61
C ILE A 156 5.19 -7.56 -5.86
N LYS A 157 5.48 -8.76 -6.34
CA LYS A 157 4.49 -9.81 -6.58
C LYS A 157 4.16 -10.55 -5.30
N LYS A 158 2.87 -10.71 -5.04
CA LYS A 158 2.31 -11.58 -4.00
C LYS A 158 1.60 -12.76 -4.66
N GLN A 159 0.94 -13.60 -3.87
CA GLN A 159 0.22 -14.77 -4.40
C GLN A 159 -0.86 -14.40 -5.44
N LEU A 160 -1.72 -13.43 -5.13
CA LEU A 160 -2.87 -13.06 -5.96
C LEU A 160 -2.74 -11.68 -6.59
N PHE A 161 -2.03 -10.75 -5.94
CA PHE A 161 -1.95 -9.35 -6.38
C PHE A 161 -0.52 -8.85 -6.31
N SER A 162 -0.19 -7.85 -7.10
CA SER A 162 1.05 -7.08 -6.98
C SER A 162 0.79 -5.76 -6.25
N VAL A 163 1.83 -5.24 -5.61
CA VAL A 163 1.87 -3.87 -5.08
C VAL A 163 2.99 -3.13 -5.77
N ARG A 164 2.82 -1.82 -5.95
CA ARG A 164 3.71 -1.02 -6.79
C ARG A 164 4.03 0.29 -6.11
N CYS A 165 5.24 0.77 -6.32
CA CYS A 165 5.65 2.14 -5.99
C CYS A 165 6.72 2.62 -6.98
N ILE A 166 6.88 3.92 -7.07
CA ILE A 166 7.88 4.55 -7.93
C ILE A 166 9.11 4.89 -7.10
N VAL A 167 10.26 4.62 -7.65
CA VAL A 167 11.58 4.95 -7.11
C VAL A 167 12.27 5.85 -8.13
N THR A 168 12.55 7.10 -7.76
CA THR A 168 13.05 8.13 -8.69
C THR A 168 14.57 8.21 -8.75
N ASP A 169 15.29 7.47 -7.88
CA ASP A 169 16.75 7.54 -7.77
C ASP A 169 17.39 6.14 -7.82
N GLU A 170 18.49 6.02 -8.53
CA GLU A 170 19.23 4.77 -8.73
C GLU A 170 19.81 4.23 -7.40
N ASN A 171 20.38 5.11 -6.55
CA ASN A 171 20.91 4.69 -5.26
C ASN A 171 19.84 4.12 -4.35
N THR A 172 18.67 4.75 -4.34
CA THR A 172 17.49 4.28 -3.60
C THR A 172 17.01 2.93 -4.13
N LYS A 173 17.02 2.72 -5.44
CA LYS A 173 16.72 1.42 -6.08
C LYS A 173 17.70 0.34 -5.61
N HIS A 174 19.02 0.60 -5.64
CA HIS A 174 20.03 -0.36 -5.18
C HIS A 174 19.88 -0.71 -3.69
N LYS A 175 19.62 0.29 -2.83
CA LYS A 175 19.33 0.05 -1.40
C LYS A 175 18.11 -0.87 -1.23
N LEU A 176 17.01 -0.59 -1.93
CA LEU A 176 15.81 -1.40 -1.87
C LEU A 176 16.05 -2.82 -2.39
N GLN A 177 16.79 -2.94 -3.50
CA GLN A 177 17.14 -4.23 -4.09
C GLN A 177 17.95 -5.09 -3.10
N SER A 178 18.96 -4.51 -2.44
CA SER A 178 19.76 -5.23 -1.45
C SER A 178 18.92 -5.68 -0.26
N ILE A 179 18.07 -4.80 0.29
CA ILE A 179 17.19 -5.14 1.43
C ILE A 179 16.21 -6.26 1.05
N LEU A 180 15.60 -6.20 -0.13
CA LEU A 180 14.67 -7.24 -0.59
C LEU A 180 15.37 -8.59 -0.76
N LYS A 181 16.58 -8.61 -1.35
CA LYS A 181 17.39 -9.82 -1.50
C LYS A 181 17.83 -10.41 -0.15
N GLN A 182 18.27 -9.58 0.78
CA GLN A 182 18.66 -10.01 2.14
C GLN A 182 17.48 -10.67 2.89
N ASN A 183 16.26 -10.25 2.61
CA ASN A 183 15.05 -10.86 3.17
C ASN A 183 14.51 -12.05 2.35
N GLY A 184 15.30 -12.58 1.43
CA GLY A 184 14.98 -13.80 0.67
C GLY A 184 13.98 -13.62 -0.47
N ILE A 185 13.73 -12.38 -0.89
CA ILE A 185 12.82 -12.11 -2.01
C ILE A 185 13.60 -12.16 -3.33
N ALA A 186 13.21 -13.05 -4.24
CA ALA A 186 13.89 -13.21 -5.53
C ALA A 186 13.60 -12.03 -6.49
N GLY A 187 14.62 -11.50 -7.14
CA GLY A 187 14.46 -10.62 -8.29
C GLY A 187 13.96 -11.41 -9.51
N LEU A 188 13.05 -10.85 -10.30
CA LEU A 188 12.48 -11.55 -11.46
C LEU A 188 13.53 -11.86 -12.53
N ASP A 189 14.53 -11.01 -12.72
CA ASP A 189 15.62 -11.23 -13.69
C ASP A 189 16.46 -12.47 -13.33
N GLU A 190 16.66 -12.72 -12.03
CA GLU A 190 17.37 -13.91 -11.55
C GLU A 190 16.50 -15.18 -11.64
N SER A 191 15.20 -15.06 -11.49
CA SER A 191 14.28 -16.21 -11.57
C SER A 191 14.13 -16.74 -12.99
N ILE A 192 14.21 -15.87 -13.98
CA ILE A 192 14.19 -16.24 -15.41
C ILE A 192 15.52 -16.90 -15.80
N SER A 193 16.65 -16.39 -15.32
CA SER A 193 17.97 -16.97 -15.52
C SER A 193 18.08 -18.39 -14.94
N LYS A 194 17.64 -18.59 -13.69
CA LYS A 194 17.63 -19.93 -13.06
C LYS A 194 16.72 -20.93 -13.78
N LYS A 195 15.56 -20.50 -14.28
CA LYS A 195 14.69 -21.38 -15.06
C LYS A 195 15.29 -21.80 -16.40
N LYS A 196 16.03 -20.91 -17.09
CA LYS A 196 16.73 -21.25 -18.35
C LYS A 196 17.87 -22.24 -18.12
N THR A 197 18.56 -22.13 -16.99
CA THR A 197 19.68 -23.05 -16.67
C THR A 197 19.19 -24.46 -16.34
N VAL A 198 18.03 -24.59 -15.70
CA VAL A 198 17.41 -25.90 -15.37
C VAL A 198 16.76 -26.57 -16.58
N LEU A 199 16.35 -25.81 -17.60
CA LEU A 199 15.76 -26.37 -18.83
C LEU A 199 16.81 -26.77 -19.89
N ASN A 200 18.07 -26.40 -19.67
CA ASN A 200 19.20 -26.73 -20.56
C ASN A 200 20.14 -27.79 -19.95
N GLN A 201 19.74 -28.47 -18.91
CA GLN A 201 20.29 -29.68 -18.34
C GLN A 201 19.36 -30.88 -18.56
#